data_c46aaf343dc9a8f8d2815a2ff97e8721
#
_entry.id   c46aaf343dc9a8f8d2815a2ff97e8721
#
_cell.length_a   1.000
_cell.length_b   1.000
_cell.length_c   1.000
_cell.angle_alpha   90.00
_cell.angle_beta   90.00
_cell.angle_gamma   90.00
#
_symmetry.space_group_name_H-M   'P 1'
#
loop_
_entity.id
_entity.type
_entity.pdbx_description
1 polymer ?
#
loop_
_entity_poly.entity_id
_entity_poly.type
_entity_poly.pdbx_seq_one_letter_code
_entity_poly.pdbx_strand_id
1 'polypeptide(L)'
;MSVTKGLLVRLEALPGKEDEVQEFLGIGRGLVEEEPATVAWFAIRLGPSSFGIFDVFPDDAGRDAHLSGAVAKALGEQTGKLFSEPTIEKLDVLASKLPS
;
A
#
# COMPACT_ATOMS: atom_id res chain seq x y z
N MET A 1 6.19 -18.35 -6.99
CA MET A 1 4.79 -18.05 -6.64
C MET A 1 4.19 -17.14 -7.70
N SER A 2 2.97 -17.41 -8.10
CA SER A 2 2.26 -16.61 -9.09
C SER A 2 1.44 -15.52 -8.41
N VAL A 3 1.51 -14.29 -8.92
CA VAL A 3 0.67 -13.19 -8.47
C VAL A 3 -0.20 -12.74 -9.64
N THR A 4 -1.49 -12.55 -9.40
CA THR A 4 -2.44 -12.18 -10.44
C THR A 4 -3.20 -10.90 -10.14
N LYS A 5 -3.17 -10.44 -8.90
CA LYS A 5 -3.91 -9.25 -8.46
C LYS A 5 -2.98 -8.26 -7.79
N GLY A 6 -3.28 -6.98 -7.94
CA GLY A 6 -2.51 -5.91 -7.31
C GLY A 6 -3.39 -4.78 -6.83
N LEU A 7 -2.76 -3.90 -6.07
CA LEU A 7 -3.35 -2.64 -5.62
C LEU A 7 -2.36 -1.53 -5.87
N LEU A 8 -2.84 -0.39 -6.31
CA LEU A 8 -2.08 0.84 -6.34
C LEU A 8 -2.84 1.88 -5.51
N VAL A 9 -2.22 2.30 -4.41
CA VAL A 9 -2.77 3.31 -3.52
C VAL A 9 -1.96 4.58 -3.72
N ARG A 10 -2.64 5.70 -3.97
CA ARG A 10 -1.97 7.00 -4.10
C ARG A 10 -2.34 7.86 -2.90
N LEU A 11 -1.33 8.50 -2.31
CA LEU A 11 -1.46 9.36 -1.14
C LEU A 11 -0.89 10.72 -1.46
N GLU A 12 -1.63 11.77 -1.15
CA GLU A 12 -1.12 13.13 -1.25
C GLU A 12 -0.96 13.68 0.17
N ALA A 13 0.28 13.99 0.57
CA ALA A 13 0.55 14.50 1.89
C ALA A 13 -0.11 15.86 2.10
N LEU A 14 -0.67 16.09 3.29
CA LEU A 14 -1.12 17.42 3.66
C LEU A 14 0.10 18.33 3.79
N PRO A 15 -0.06 19.66 3.57
CA PRO A 15 1.08 20.60 3.65
C PRO A 15 1.84 20.46 4.94
N GLY A 16 3.16 20.27 4.84
CA GLY A 16 4.04 20.12 6.01
C GLY A 16 4.07 18.74 6.62
N LYS A 17 3.33 17.75 6.06
CA LYS A 17 3.26 16.40 6.60
C LYS A 17 4.06 15.37 5.81
N GLU A 18 4.86 15.81 4.84
CA GLU A 18 5.60 14.91 3.94
C GLU A 18 6.50 13.93 4.70
N ASP A 19 7.25 14.43 5.67
CA ASP A 19 8.15 13.56 6.46
C ASP A 19 7.37 12.57 7.31
N GLU A 20 6.25 13.00 7.87
CA GLU A 20 5.39 12.12 8.68
C GLU A 20 4.74 11.03 7.83
N VAL A 21 4.38 11.34 6.57
CA VAL A 21 3.87 10.33 5.64
C VAL A 21 4.94 9.29 5.35
N GLN A 22 6.16 9.72 5.09
CA GLN A 22 7.27 8.79 4.84
C GLN A 22 7.50 7.88 6.04
N GLU A 23 7.51 8.43 7.24
CA GLU A 23 7.66 7.65 8.48
C GLU A 23 6.51 6.66 8.66
N PHE A 24 5.29 7.09 8.41
CA PHE A 24 4.10 6.24 8.50
C PHE A 24 4.20 5.05 7.55
N LEU A 25 4.66 5.27 6.32
CA LEU A 25 4.82 4.19 5.34
C LEU A 25 5.88 3.18 5.78
N GLY A 26 6.94 3.64 6.45
CA GLY A 26 7.94 2.75 7.03
C GLY A 26 7.35 1.86 8.14
N ILE A 27 6.46 2.41 8.94
CA ILE A 27 5.74 1.65 9.97
C ILE A 27 4.81 0.62 9.31
N GLY A 28 4.18 1.00 8.20
CA GLY A 28 3.28 0.11 7.44
C GLY A 28 3.97 -1.17 7.00
N ARG A 29 5.27 -1.11 6.69
CA ARG A 29 6.04 -2.29 6.32
C ARG A 29 6.00 -3.36 7.42
N GLY A 30 6.14 -2.96 8.68
CA GLY A 30 6.09 -3.89 9.80
C GLY A 30 4.72 -4.56 9.93
N LEU A 31 3.66 -3.83 9.64
CA LEU A 31 2.30 -4.38 9.70
C LEU A 31 2.07 -5.39 8.58
N VAL A 32 2.55 -5.11 7.37
CA VAL A 32 2.31 -5.99 6.22
C VAL A 32 3.09 -7.30 6.31
N GLU A 33 4.18 -7.32 7.07
CA GLU A 33 4.95 -8.55 7.27
C GLU A 33 4.13 -9.65 7.94
N GLU A 34 3.07 -9.29 8.64
CA GLU A 34 2.15 -10.26 9.26
C GLU A 34 1.08 -10.77 8.30
N GLU A 35 1.12 -10.36 7.03
CA GLU A 35 0.11 -10.73 6.03
C GLU A 35 0.69 -11.74 5.03
N PRO A 36 0.45 -13.05 5.22
CA PRO A 36 1.07 -14.06 4.36
C PRO A 36 0.58 -14.00 2.91
N ALA A 37 -0.62 -13.47 2.65
CA ALA A 37 -1.15 -13.38 1.31
C ALA A 37 -0.66 -12.14 0.54
N THR A 38 0.02 -11.20 1.20
CA THR A 38 0.66 -10.06 0.53
C THR A 38 2.07 -10.50 0.13
N VAL A 39 2.23 -10.86 -1.14
CA VAL A 39 3.48 -11.45 -1.62
C VAL A 39 4.60 -10.44 -1.73
N ALA A 40 4.29 -9.22 -2.18
CA ALA A 40 5.25 -8.11 -2.26
C ALA A 40 4.52 -6.80 -1.99
N TRP A 41 5.21 -5.88 -1.33
CA TRP A 41 4.63 -4.61 -0.90
C TRP A 41 5.73 -3.55 -0.97
N PHE A 42 5.43 -2.43 -1.62
CA PHE A 42 6.37 -1.33 -1.78
C PHE A 42 5.69 -0.02 -1.41
N ALA A 43 6.35 0.77 -0.56
CA ALA A 43 6.00 2.16 -0.36
C ALA A 43 6.93 2.99 -1.24
N ILE A 44 6.35 3.90 -2.01
CA ILE A 44 7.11 4.64 -3.03
C ILE A 44 6.81 6.13 -2.93
N ARG A 45 7.77 6.94 -3.37
CA ARG A 45 7.59 8.38 -3.52
C ARG A 45 7.37 8.68 -5.00
N LEU A 46 6.28 9.36 -5.30
CA LEU A 46 5.92 9.73 -6.66
C LEU A 46 6.27 11.17 -7.00
N GLY A 47 6.45 12.01 -5.98
CA GLY A 47 6.81 13.41 -6.13
C GLY A 47 7.10 14.01 -4.75
N PRO A 48 7.31 15.34 -4.66
CA PRO A 48 7.68 15.97 -3.38
C PRO A 48 6.67 15.73 -2.26
N SER A 49 5.37 15.70 -2.59
CA SER A 49 4.30 15.48 -1.62
C SER A 49 3.42 14.28 -1.97
N SER A 50 3.75 13.56 -3.03
CA SER A 50 2.96 12.44 -3.53
C SER A 50 3.65 11.12 -3.25
N PHE A 51 2.91 10.18 -2.68
CA PHE A 51 3.41 8.87 -2.28
C PHE A 51 2.48 7.79 -2.80
N GLY A 52 2.95 6.56 -2.78
CA GLY A 52 2.11 5.43 -3.17
C GLY A 52 2.50 4.17 -2.47
N ILE A 53 1.60 3.20 -2.56
CA ILE A 53 1.85 1.83 -2.15
C ILE A 53 1.45 0.95 -3.33
N PHE A 54 2.35 0.06 -3.73
CA PHE A 54 2.05 -0.95 -4.74
C PHE A 54 2.29 -2.32 -4.13
N ASP A 55 1.28 -3.17 -4.18
CA ASP A 55 1.39 -4.52 -3.63
C ASP A 55 0.66 -5.54 -4.50
N VAL A 56 1.03 -6.80 -4.35
CA VAL A 56 0.53 -7.87 -5.20
C VAL A 56 0.14 -9.10 -4.39
N PHE A 57 -0.82 -9.85 -4.93
CA PHE A 57 -1.48 -10.96 -4.26
C PHE A 57 -1.68 -12.12 -5.24
N PRO A 58 -1.76 -13.37 -4.74
CA PRO A 58 -2.01 -14.51 -5.61
C PRO A 58 -3.40 -14.48 -6.26
N ASP A 59 -4.40 -13.96 -5.55
CA ASP A 59 -5.80 -14.00 -5.96
C ASP A 59 -6.62 -12.90 -5.29
N ASP A 60 -7.91 -12.87 -5.60
CA ASP A 60 -8.86 -11.89 -5.02
C ASP A 60 -8.97 -12.04 -3.51
N ALA A 61 -8.95 -13.25 -2.99
CA ALA A 61 -9.07 -13.48 -1.55
C ALA A 61 -7.90 -12.86 -0.79
N GLY A 62 -6.68 -12.96 -1.33
CA GLY A 62 -5.50 -12.35 -0.72
C GLY A 62 -5.59 -10.83 -0.72
N ARG A 63 -6.03 -10.24 -1.82
CA ARG A 63 -6.22 -8.79 -1.91
C ARG A 63 -7.32 -8.30 -0.96
N ASP A 64 -8.44 -9.02 -0.88
CA ASP A 64 -9.52 -8.66 0.03
C ASP A 64 -9.09 -8.74 1.49
N ALA A 65 -8.28 -9.74 1.84
CA ALA A 65 -7.72 -9.85 3.19
C ALA A 65 -6.85 -8.64 3.53
N HIS A 66 -6.03 -8.17 2.58
CA HIS A 66 -5.19 -6.98 2.77
C HIS A 66 -6.06 -5.74 2.98
N LEU A 67 -7.13 -5.57 2.19
CA LEU A 67 -8.01 -4.41 2.27
C LEU A 67 -8.77 -4.33 3.60
N SER A 68 -8.91 -5.43 4.32
CA SER A 68 -9.51 -5.45 5.65
C SER A 68 -8.49 -5.64 6.77
N GLY A 69 -7.18 -5.54 6.45
CA GLY A 69 -6.11 -5.76 7.39
C GLY A 69 -5.64 -4.51 8.11
N ALA A 70 -4.54 -4.65 8.86
CA ALA A 70 -4.02 -3.61 9.73
C ALA A 70 -3.50 -2.39 8.96
N VAL A 71 -2.89 -2.58 7.79
CA VAL A 71 -2.38 -1.47 6.99
C VAL A 71 -3.54 -0.60 6.49
N ALA A 72 -4.59 -1.21 5.97
CA ALA A 72 -5.77 -0.49 5.47
C ALA A 72 -6.44 0.28 6.61
N LYS A 73 -6.54 -0.31 7.80
CA LYS A 73 -7.09 0.36 8.98
C LYS A 73 -6.23 1.57 9.36
N ALA A 74 -4.91 1.41 9.38
CA ALA A 74 -3.99 2.48 9.71
C ALA A 74 -4.09 3.64 8.71
N LEU A 75 -4.24 3.32 7.40
CA LEU A 75 -4.45 4.35 6.37
C LEU A 75 -5.71 5.16 6.66
N GLY A 76 -6.81 4.48 6.98
CA GLY A 76 -8.06 5.15 7.31
C GLY A 76 -7.93 6.07 8.52
N GLU A 77 -7.19 5.64 9.54
CA GLU A 77 -6.98 6.43 10.76
C GLU A 77 -6.18 7.69 10.51
N GLN A 78 -5.27 7.69 9.52
CA GLN A 78 -4.43 8.84 9.20
C GLN A 78 -4.98 9.73 8.10
N THR A 79 -6.07 9.33 7.44
CA THR A 79 -6.73 10.16 6.43
C THR A 79 -7.25 11.44 7.09
N GLY A 80 -6.90 12.58 6.50
CA GLY A 80 -7.25 13.89 7.05
C GLY A 80 -6.27 14.40 8.10
N LYS A 81 -5.33 13.59 8.56
CA LYS A 81 -4.30 13.97 9.52
C LYS A 81 -2.94 14.12 8.83
N LEU A 82 -2.53 13.14 8.04
CA LEU A 82 -1.25 13.14 7.34
C LEU A 82 -1.42 13.33 5.84
N PHE A 83 -2.51 12.86 5.28
CA PHE A 83 -2.78 12.94 3.83
C PHE A 83 -4.28 13.07 3.59
N SER A 84 -4.61 13.49 2.38
CA SER A 84 -6.02 13.54 1.93
C SER A 84 -6.51 12.13 1.66
N GLU A 85 -7.79 11.96 1.31
CA GLU A 85 -8.37 10.66 1.08
C GLU A 85 -7.59 9.90 0.00
N PRO A 86 -7.12 8.67 0.29
CA PRO A 86 -6.36 7.89 -0.69
C PRO A 86 -7.19 7.48 -1.89
N THR A 87 -6.53 7.40 -3.04
CA THR A 87 -7.10 6.78 -4.23
C THR A 87 -6.64 5.32 -4.26
N ILE A 88 -7.57 4.38 -4.37
CA ILE A 88 -7.27 2.95 -4.37
C ILE A 88 -7.70 2.35 -5.70
N GLU A 89 -6.73 1.80 -6.44
CA GLU A 89 -6.97 1.17 -7.72
C GLU A 89 -6.71 -0.32 -7.63
N LYS A 90 -7.70 -1.13 -8.02
CA LYS A 90 -7.55 -2.58 -8.11
C LYS A 90 -7.03 -2.92 -9.50
N LEU A 91 -5.95 -3.69 -9.55
CA LEU A 91 -5.22 -3.99 -10.77
C LEU A 91 -5.15 -5.49 -11.01
N ASP A 92 -5.04 -5.85 -12.29
CA ASP A 92 -4.66 -7.20 -12.69
C ASP A 92 -3.18 -7.19 -13.01
N VAL A 93 -2.44 -8.17 -12.49
CA VAL A 93 -1.02 -8.33 -12.81
C VAL A 93 -0.94 -9.23 -14.05
N LEU A 94 -0.36 -8.69 -15.11
CA LEU A 94 -0.27 -9.39 -16.39
C LEU A 94 1.00 -10.22 -16.50
N ALA A 95 2.08 -9.77 -15.89
CA ALA A 95 3.36 -10.45 -15.89
C ALA A 95 4.15 -10.00 -14.68
N SER A 96 4.95 -10.89 -14.12
CA SER A 96 5.75 -10.53 -12.94
C SER A 96 7.07 -11.30 -12.95
N LYS A 97 8.07 -10.68 -12.35
CA LYS A 97 9.30 -11.35 -11.98
C LYS A 97 9.54 -11.02 -10.50
N LEU A 98 9.45 -12.02 -9.66
CA LEU A 98 9.63 -11.87 -8.22
C LEU A 98 10.92 -12.55 -7.79
N PRO A 99 11.54 -12.09 -6.69
CA PRO A 99 12.68 -12.80 -6.10
C PRO A 99 12.25 -14.22 -5.73
N SER A 100 13.12 -15.17 -5.96
CA SER A 100 12.85 -16.57 -5.64
C SER A 100 13.31 -16.92 -4.23
#